data_b237e1e5b35c2aaacf8620b57d796e92
#
_entry.id   b237e1e5b35c2aaacf8620b57d796e92
#
_cell.length_a   1.000
_cell.length_b   1.000
_cell.length_c   1.000
_cell.angle_alpha   90.00
_cell.angle_beta   90.00
_cell.angle_gamma   90.00
#
_symmetry.space_group_name_H-M   'P 1'
#
loop_
_entity.id
_entity.type
_entity.pdbx_description
1 polymer ?
#
loop_
_entity_poly.entity_id
_entity_poly.type
_entity_poly.pdbx_seq_one_letter_code
_entity_poly.pdbx_strand_id
1 'polypeptide(L)'
;MNFQMIKFPGEDITYIAPTWDEMNDLAFIISEKMIKAKLKFDRIVTLAKGGWPMTRSMVDFLNLAKVASIGVKFYSGVYQKLAQPQIYQDLPEQVKGENVLLFDDVADSGGSLEFVHQHLNKHQPQSITTATLLYKPWSTFKPDYYGAETSAWIIFPYEAVDAVNLLGKKWQQQGLAKAEIITRFRRLGINPAWIKFYFQDC
;
A
#
# COMPACT_ATOMS: atom_id res chain seq x y z
N MET A 1 -0.89 -14.24 -8.88
CA MET A 1 0.18 -14.54 -7.89
C MET A 1 -0.45 -15.10 -6.63
N ASN A 2 0.12 -16.13 -6.01
CA ASN A 2 -0.38 -16.72 -4.76
C ASN A 2 0.63 -16.42 -3.66
N PHE A 3 0.24 -15.60 -2.67
CA PHE A 3 1.07 -15.33 -1.49
C PHE A 3 0.99 -16.47 -0.49
N GLN A 4 2.07 -16.65 0.26
CA GLN A 4 2.05 -17.54 1.41
C GLN A 4 1.11 -16.97 2.48
N MET A 5 0.02 -17.68 2.75
CA MET A 5 -0.93 -17.34 3.80
C MET A 5 -0.41 -17.82 5.15
N ILE A 6 -0.33 -16.93 6.13
CA ILE A 6 0.18 -17.21 7.47
C ILE A 6 -0.95 -16.99 8.47
N LYS A 7 -1.32 -18.04 9.20
CA LYS A 7 -2.28 -17.99 10.31
C LYS A 7 -1.61 -18.43 11.60
N PHE A 8 -1.87 -17.72 12.69
CA PHE A 8 -1.37 -18.06 14.00
C PHE A 8 -2.49 -18.66 14.88
N PRO A 9 -2.18 -19.59 15.78
CA PRO A 9 -3.13 -20.07 16.76
C PRO A 9 -3.71 -18.92 17.60
N GLY A 10 -5.04 -18.95 17.81
CA GLY A 10 -5.76 -17.90 18.56
C GLY A 10 -5.99 -16.59 17.82
N GLU A 11 -5.69 -16.55 16.50
CA GLU A 11 -5.95 -15.39 15.64
C GLU A 11 -7.05 -15.71 14.62
N ASP A 12 -8.00 -14.78 14.46
CA ASP A 12 -8.98 -14.83 13.37
C ASP A 12 -8.41 -14.25 12.06
N ILE A 13 -7.32 -13.50 12.16
CA ILE A 13 -6.66 -12.82 11.06
C ILE A 13 -5.67 -13.77 10.37
N THR A 14 -5.72 -13.80 9.05
CA THR A 14 -4.69 -14.38 8.21
C THR A 14 -3.78 -13.27 7.69
N TYR A 15 -2.49 -13.51 7.63
CA TYR A 15 -1.47 -12.54 7.21
C TYR A 15 -0.85 -12.96 5.90
N ILE A 16 -0.41 -11.99 5.12
CA ILE A 16 0.58 -12.13 4.05
C ILE A 16 1.71 -11.12 4.28
N ALA A 17 2.92 -11.52 3.98
CA ALA A 17 4.11 -10.67 4.06
C ALA A 17 4.86 -10.74 2.73
N PRO A 18 4.42 -9.98 1.71
CA PRO A 18 5.08 -9.99 0.41
C PRO A 18 6.53 -9.56 0.52
N THR A 19 7.40 -10.19 -0.26
CA THR A 19 8.78 -9.77 -0.45
C THR A 19 8.88 -8.58 -1.39
N TRP A 20 10.04 -7.91 -1.43
CA TRP A 20 10.31 -6.87 -2.42
C TRP A 20 10.18 -7.36 -3.86
N ASP A 21 10.63 -8.60 -4.13
CA ASP A 21 10.53 -9.20 -5.46
C ASP A 21 9.06 -9.45 -5.85
N GLU A 22 8.25 -10.00 -4.94
CA GLU A 22 6.82 -10.18 -5.19
C GLU A 22 6.08 -8.86 -5.41
N MET A 23 6.47 -7.79 -4.68
CA MET A 23 5.92 -6.45 -4.90
C MET A 23 6.29 -5.91 -6.29
N ASN A 24 7.55 -6.11 -6.70
CA ASN A 24 8.03 -5.71 -8.02
C ASN A 24 7.34 -6.50 -9.14
N ASP A 25 7.12 -7.80 -8.95
CA ASP A 25 6.36 -8.63 -9.89
C ASP A 25 4.91 -8.16 -10.04
N LEU A 26 4.25 -7.74 -8.95
CA LEU A 26 2.91 -7.14 -9.03
C LEU A 26 2.91 -5.85 -9.84
N ALA A 27 3.90 -4.98 -9.63
CA ALA A 27 4.07 -3.74 -10.40
C ALA A 27 4.27 -4.05 -11.89
N PHE A 28 5.07 -5.08 -12.21
CA PHE A 28 5.26 -5.54 -13.60
C PHE A 28 3.95 -6.07 -14.20
N ILE A 29 3.22 -6.93 -13.49
CA ILE A 29 1.93 -7.51 -13.95
C ILE A 29 0.92 -6.39 -14.29
N ILE A 30 0.84 -5.36 -13.45
CA ILE A 30 -0.04 -4.21 -13.69
C ILE A 30 0.41 -3.44 -14.93
N SER A 31 1.69 -3.14 -15.02
CA SER A 31 2.28 -2.41 -16.14
C SER A 31 2.10 -3.16 -17.46
N GLU A 32 2.31 -4.47 -17.47
CA GLU A 32 2.09 -5.34 -18.63
C GLU A 32 0.63 -5.27 -19.13
N LYS A 33 -0.35 -5.32 -18.21
CA LYS A 33 -1.78 -5.20 -18.54
C LYS A 33 -2.08 -3.85 -19.19
N MET A 34 -1.53 -2.75 -18.66
CA MET A 34 -1.70 -1.41 -19.20
C MET A 34 -1.06 -1.25 -20.59
N ILE A 35 0.15 -1.77 -20.77
CA ILE A 35 0.86 -1.76 -22.05
C ILE A 35 0.08 -2.56 -23.12
N LYS A 36 -0.40 -3.76 -22.78
CA LYS A 36 -1.23 -4.58 -23.67
C LYS A 36 -2.56 -3.89 -24.04
N ALA A 37 -3.12 -3.10 -23.12
CA ALA A 37 -4.28 -2.25 -23.36
C ALA A 37 -3.96 -0.97 -24.15
N LYS A 38 -2.68 -0.76 -24.53
CA LYS A 38 -2.18 0.42 -25.27
C LYS A 38 -2.43 1.75 -24.55
N LEU A 39 -2.53 1.72 -23.22
CA LEU A 39 -2.66 2.93 -22.42
C LEU A 39 -1.35 3.72 -22.46
N LYS A 40 -1.50 5.04 -22.48
CA LYS A 40 -0.38 5.99 -22.38
C LYS A 40 -0.68 6.99 -21.29
N PHE A 41 0.30 7.27 -20.48
CA PHE A 41 0.20 8.22 -19.37
C PHE A 41 1.25 9.31 -19.54
N ASP A 42 0.87 10.53 -19.18
CA ASP A 42 1.78 11.67 -19.12
C ASP A 42 2.48 11.76 -17.77
N ARG A 43 1.80 11.27 -16.71
CA ARG A 43 2.27 11.37 -15.33
C ARG A 43 1.74 10.21 -14.49
N ILE A 44 2.56 9.74 -13.53
CA ILE A 44 2.09 8.98 -12.38
C ILE A 44 1.96 9.90 -11.18
N VAL A 45 0.80 9.83 -10.51
CA VAL A 45 0.53 10.45 -9.22
C VAL A 45 0.41 9.34 -8.19
N THR A 46 1.31 9.32 -7.22
CA THR A 46 1.34 8.30 -6.18
C THR A 46 0.79 8.81 -4.86
N LEU A 47 0.06 7.95 -4.15
CA LEU A 47 -0.34 8.26 -2.78
C LEU A 47 0.84 8.06 -1.82
N ALA A 48 1.11 9.09 -1.04
CA ALA A 48 2.13 9.00 0.00
C ALA A 48 1.49 8.38 1.27
N LYS A 49 2.16 7.44 1.91
CA LYS A 49 3.53 6.95 1.65
C LYS A 49 3.53 5.57 0.98
N GLY A 50 2.39 4.85 0.99
CA GLY A 50 2.29 3.45 0.58
C GLY A 50 2.69 3.21 -0.88
N GLY A 51 2.24 4.05 -1.79
CA GLY A 51 2.57 3.93 -3.21
C GLY A 51 4.01 4.27 -3.58
N TRP A 52 4.77 5.00 -2.74
CA TRP A 52 6.13 5.46 -3.09
C TRP A 52 7.10 4.36 -3.53
N PRO A 53 7.26 3.25 -2.77
CA PRO A 53 8.31 2.28 -3.08
C PRO A 53 8.17 1.70 -4.48
N MET A 54 6.97 1.27 -4.86
CA MET A 54 6.75 0.63 -6.16
C MET A 54 6.48 1.62 -7.30
N THR A 55 6.27 2.90 -6.98
CA THR A 55 6.19 3.95 -8.02
C THR A 55 7.46 3.99 -8.85
N ARG A 56 8.65 3.78 -8.25
CA ARG A 56 9.91 3.76 -9.01
C ARG A 56 9.93 2.64 -10.05
N SER A 57 9.44 1.45 -9.71
CA SER A 57 9.32 0.33 -10.64
C SER A 57 8.27 0.61 -11.73
N MET A 58 7.11 1.13 -11.35
CA MET A 58 6.04 1.52 -12.30
C MET A 58 6.53 2.54 -13.33
N VAL A 59 7.30 3.54 -12.90
CA VAL A 59 7.92 4.55 -13.76
C VAL A 59 8.84 3.93 -14.79
N ASP A 60 9.65 2.96 -14.37
CA ASP A 60 10.57 2.24 -15.27
C ASP A 60 9.81 1.38 -16.29
N PHE A 61 8.89 0.53 -15.80
CA PHE A 61 8.11 -0.38 -16.65
C PHE A 61 7.23 0.36 -17.68
N LEU A 62 6.66 1.51 -17.31
CA LEU A 62 5.79 2.30 -18.18
C LEU A 62 6.54 3.40 -18.95
N ASN A 63 7.86 3.53 -18.73
CA ASN A 63 8.70 4.58 -19.33
C ASN A 63 8.12 6.00 -19.12
N LEU A 64 7.77 6.33 -17.87
CA LEU A 64 7.18 7.61 -17.50
C LEU A 64 8.25 8.63 -17.10
N ALA A 65 8.13 9.86 -17.60
CA ALA A 65 9.05 10.94 -17.25
C ALA A 65 8.59 11.77 -16.04
N LYS A 66 7.28 11.88 -15.83
CA LYS A 66 6.72 12.77 -14.81
C LYS A 66 6.15 11.97 -13.63
N VAL A 67 6.56 12.36 -12.43
CA VAL A 67 6.10 11.78 -11.15
C VAL A 67 5.63 12.90 -10.25
N ALA A 68 4.51 12.69 -9.56
CA ALA A 68 4.05 13.54 -8.48
C ALA A 68 3.55 12.68 -7.32
N SER A 69 3.43 13.27 -6.14
CA SER A 69 2.95 12.59 -4.93
C SER A 69 1.90 13.43 -4.22
N ILE A 70 0.83 12.77 -3.76
CA ILE A 70 -0.20 13.37 -2.89
C ILE A 70 -0.19 12.64 -1.55
N GLY A 71 -0.14 13.40 -0.45
CA GLY A 71 -0.26 12.88 0.89
C GLY A 71 -1.66 13.05 1.46
N VAL A 72 -2.28 11.95 1.90
CA VAL A 72 -3.62 11.92 2.53
C VAL A 72 -3.55 11.29 3.89
N LYS A 73 -4.30 11.82 4.86
CA LYS A 73 -4.48 11.24 6.18
C LYS A 73 -5.96 11.14 6.54
N PHE A 74 -6.32 10.05 7.23
CA PHE A 74 -7.67 9.78 7.75
C PHE A 74 -7.78 9.94 9.27
N TYR A 75 -6.66 10.24 9.96
CA TYR A 75 -6.61 10.33 11.41
C TYR A 75 -5.91 11.61 11.87
N SER A 76 -6.47 12.25 12.90
CA SER A 76 -5.88 13.40 13.59
C SER A 76 -5.45 12.98 15.00
N GLY A 77 -4.30 12.30 15.14
CA GLY A 77 -3.79 11.85 16.44
C GLY A 77 -4.21 10.43 16.84
N VAL A 78 -3.86 10.02 18.07
CA VAL A 78 -4.09 8.65 18.56
C VAL A 78 -5.59 8.40 18.72
N TYR A 79 -6.15 7.48 17.91
CA TYR A 79 -7.54 7.00 17.98
C TYR A 79 -8.67 7.97 17.56
N GLN A 80 -8.37 9.14 16.98
CA GLN A 80 -9.43 9.99 16.41
C GLN A 80 -9.47 9.88 14.90
N LYS A 81 -10.50 9.20 14.37
CA LYS A 81 -10.77 9.18 12.94
C LYS A 81 -11.25 10.58 12.53
N LEU A 82 -10.63 11.14 11.50
CA LEU A 82 -11.14 12.39 10.91
C LEU A 82 -12.53 12.14 10.33
N ALA A 83 -13.42 13.12 10.47
CA ALA A 83 -14.73 13.07 9.86
C ALA A 83 -14.65 12.99 8.32
N GLN A 84 -13.57 13.58 7.76
CA GLN A 84 -13.22 13.50 6.34
C GLN A 84 -11.71 13.39 6.16
N PRO A 85 -11.23 12.71 5.08
CA PRO A 85 -9.82 12.67 4.76
C PRO A 85 -9.28 14.08 4.46
N GLN A 86 -8.02 14.32 4.78
CA GLN A 86 -7.32 15.59 4.54
C GLN A 86 -6.08 15.39 3.68
N ILE A 87 -5.89 16.25 2.69
CA ILE A 87 -4.64 16.35 1.95
C ILE A 87 -3.68 17.17 2.81
N TYR A 88 -2.55 16.58 3.20
CA TYR A 88 -1.47 17.28 3.90
C TYR A 88 -0.31 17.65 2.98
N GLN A 89 -0.25 17.02 1.81
CA GLN A 89 0.70 17.33 0.73
C GLN A 89 -0.04 17.26 -0.58
N ASP A 90 -0.22 18.38 -1.24
CA ASP A 90 -0.88 18.48 -2.54
C ASP A 90 0.11 18.37 -3.71
N LEU A 91 -0.41 18.31 -4.93
CA LEU A 91 0.40 18.25 -6.14
C LEU A 91 1.29 19.49 -6.29
N PRO A 92 2.58 19.32 -6.62
CA PRO A 92 3.48 20.44 -6.87
C PRO A 92 3.24 21.11 -8.24
N GLU A 93 2.52 20.43 -9.14
CA GLU A 93 2.30 20.86 -10.52
C GLU A 93 0.86 20.59 -10.96
N GLN A 94 0.41 21.31 -12.00
CA GLN A 94 -0.90 21.09 -12.59
C GLN A 94 -0.90 19.85 -13.47
N VAL A 95 -2.01 19.12 -13.43
CA VAL A 95 -2.27 17.92 -14.25
C VAL A 95 -3.29 18.15 -15.35
N LYS A 96 -3.63 19.41 -15.62
CA LYS A 96 -4.66 19.78 -16.61
C LYS A 96 -4.33 19.23 -18.00
N GLY A 97 -5.26 18.48 -18.57
CA GLY A 97 -5.13 17.87 -19.90
C GLY A 97 -4.19 16.68 -19.97
N GLU A 98 -3.60 16.22 -18.85
CA GLU A 98 -2.74 15.04 -18.79
C GLU A 98 -3.56 13.75 -18.61
N ASN A 99 -3.06 12.64 -19.17
CA ASN A 99 -3.50 11.29 -18.83
C ASN A 99 -2.74 10.84 -17.60
N VAL A 100 -3.42 10.77 -16.47
CA VAL A 100 -2.82 10.52 -15.15
C VAL A 100 -3.00 9.05 -14.76
N LEU A 101 -1.93 8.40 -14.31
CA LEU A 101 -1.98 7.15 -13.57
C LEU A 101 -1.98 7.47 -12.07
N LEU A 102 -3.09 7.24 -11.37
CA LEU A 102 -3.17 7.33 -9.92
C LEU A 102 -2.83 5.98 -9.30
N PHE A 103 -1.77 5.94 -8.46
CA PHE A 103 -1.20 4.69 -7.97
C PHE A 103 -1.05 4.67 -6.44
N ASP A 104 -1.39 3.52 -5.83
CA ASP A 104 -1.14 3.21 -4.42
C ASP A 104 -0.71 1.74 -4.24
N ASP A 105 -0.28 1.37 -3.04
CA ASP A 105 0.07 -0.02 -2.72
C ASP A 105 -1.16 -0.91 -2.54
N VAL A 106 -2.21 -0.42 -1.90
CA VAL A 106 -3.44 -1.18 -1.66
C VAL A 106 -4.69 -0.32 -1.67
N ALA A 107 -5.74 -0.82 -2.31
CA ALA A 107 -7.10 -0.34 -2.07
C ALA A 107 -7.73 -1.19 -0.95
N ASP A 108 -7.55 -0.79 0.31
CA ASP A 108 -8.13 -1.48 1.47
C ASP A 108 -9.61 -1.12 1.63
N SER A 109 -9.95 0.00 2.28
CA SER A 109 -11.34 0.50 2.29
C SER A 109 -11.72 1.19 0.97
N GLY A 110 -10.74 1.60 0.18
CA GLY A 110 -10.92 2.38 -1.04
C GLY A 110 -10.97 3.90 -0.81
N GLY A 111 -11.18 4.34 0.42
CA GLY A 111 -11.45 5.75 0.70
C GLY A 111 -10.31 6.71 0.32
N SER A 112 -9.03 6.34 0.48
CA SER A 112 -7.91 7.19 0.06
C SER A 112 -7.88 7.37 -1.44
N LEU A 113 -7.99 6.27 -2.17
CA LEU A 113 -7.92 6.26 -3.62
C LEU A 113 -9.11 7.04 -4.24
N GLU A 114 -10.33 6.81 -3.72
CA GLU A 114 -11.52 7.54 -4.13
C GLU A 114 -11.40 9.04 -3.87
N PHE A 115 -10.98 9.43 -2.68
CA PHE A 115 -10.84 10.83 -2.30
C PHE A 115 -9.82 11.56 -3.18
N VAL A 116 -8.65 10.96 -3.44
CA VAL A 116 -7.64 11.55 -4.31
C VAL A 116 -8.09 11.56 -5.76
N HIS A 117 -8.78 10.52 -6.23
CA HIS A 117 -9.38 10.50 -7.56
C HIS A 117 -10.34 11.68 -7.75
N GLN A 118 -11.24 11.92 -6.78
CA GLN A 118 -12.16 13.07 -6.80
C GLN A 118 -11.43 14.41 -6.73
N HIS A 119 -10.35 14.50 -5.96
CA HIS A 119 -9.52 15.70 -5.87
C HIS A 119 -8.82 15.99 -7.20
N LEU A 120 -8.18 14.99 -7.82
CA LEU A 120 -7.53 15.14 -9.12
C LEU A 120 -8.50 15.57 -10.24
N ASN A 121 -9.73 15.08 -10.22
CA ASN A 121 -10.73 15.50 -11.21
C ASN A 121 -10.99 17.02 -11.21
N LYS A 122 -10.85 17.69 -10.07
CA LYS A 122 -10.99 19.16 -9.97
C LYS A 122 -9.89 19.90 -10.74
N HIS A 123 -8.76 19.27 -10.96
CA HIS A 123 -7.61 19.80 -11.73
C HIS A 123 -7.71 19.54 -13.24
N GLN A 124 -8.85 19.02 -13.71
CA GLN A 124 -9.19 18.85 -15.13
C GLN A 124 -8.15 18.04 -15.93
N PRO A 125 -7.69 16.86 -15.45
CA PRO A 125 -6.90 15.95 -16.29
C PRO A 125 -7.73 15.52 -17.51
N GLN A 126 -7.06 15.01 -18.55
CA GLN A 126 -7.76 14.39 -19.69
C GLN A 126 -8.39 13.06 -19.30
N SER A 127 -7.64 12.27 -18.50
CA SER A 127 -8.12 11.01 -17.94
C SER A 127 -7.40 10.68 -16.65
N ILE A 128 -8.05 9.88 -15.79
CA ILE A 128 -7.41 9.26 -14.61
C ILE A 128 -7.64 7.76 -14.72
N THR A 129 -6.55 7.01 -14.72
CA THR A 129 -6.57 5.55 -14.56
C THR A 129 -6.03 5.22 -13.17
N THR A 130 -6.72 4.35 -12.44
CA THR A 130 -6.36 3.99 -11.07
C THR A 130 -5.70 2.62 -11.01
N ALA A 131 -4.63 2.47 -10.21
CA ALA A 131 -3.98 1.19 -10.02
C ALA A 131 -3.48 1.00 -8.59
N THR A 132 -3.51 -0.27 -8.12
CA THR A 132 -2.91 -0.68 -6.86
C THR A 132 -2.21 -2.01 -6.99
N LEU A 133 -1.18 -2.26 -6.16
CA LEU A 133 -0.55 -3.58 -6.16
C LEU A 133 -1.51 -4.63 -5.64
N LEU A 134 -2.20 -4.32 -4.55
CA LEU A 134 -3.16 -5.21 -3.91
C LEU A 134 -4.53 -4.55 -3.81
N TYR A 135 -5.57 -5.38 -3.80
CA TYR A 135 -6.96 -4.98 -3.69
C TYR A 135 -7.68 -5.83 -2.66
N LYS A 136 -8.52 -5.21 -1.84
CA LYS A 136 -9.37 -5.91 -0.87
C LYS A 136 -10.78 -6.08 -1.44
N PRO A 137 -11.38 -7.29 -1.32
CA PRO A 137 -12.71 -7.56 -1.90
C PRO A 137 -13.84 -6.70 -1.30
N TRP A 138 -13.62 -6.13 -0.12
CA TRP A 138 -14.59 -5.23 0.54
C TRP A 138 -14.36 -3.74 0.25
N SER A 139 -13.34 -3.39 -0.54
CA SER A 139 -13.05 -2.00 -0.90
C SER A 139 -14.24 -1.38 -1.65
N THR A 140 -14.67 -0.19 -1.21
CA THR A 140 -15.76 0.56 -1.84
C THR A 140 -15.36 1.18 -3.17
N PHE A 141 -14.05 1.32 -3.41
CA PHE A 141 -13.49 1.83 -4.66
C PHE A 141 -12.58 0.77 -5.27
N LYS A 142 -13.04 0.16 -6.36
CA LYS A 142 -12.26 -0.82 -7.10
C LYS A 142 -11.34 -0.11 -8.10
N PRO A 143 -10.01 -0.28 -8.00
CA PRO A 143 -9.09 0.30 -8.98
C PRO A 143 -9.30 -0.33 -10.37
N ASP A 144 -9.02 0.43 -11.43
CA ASP A 144 -9.10 -0.06 -12.82
C ASP A 144 -8.12 -1.22 -13.06
N TYR A 145 -6.94 -1.14 -12.42
CA TYR A 145 -5.92 -2.17 -12.47
C TYR A 145 -5.43 -2.55 -11.07
N TYR A 146 -5.26 -3.84 -10.83
CA TYR A 146 -4.60 -4.33 -9.63
C TYR A 146 -3.81 -5.62 -9.91
N GLY A 147 -2.76 -5.82 -9.13
CA GLY A 147 -1.88 -6.97 -9.27
C GLY A 147 -2.52 -8.25 -8.75
N ALA A 148 -3.01 -8.23 -7.51
CA ALA A 148 -3.69 -9.36 -6.89
C ALA A 148 -4.77 -8.90 -5.90
N GLU A 149 -5.74 -9.79 -5.64
CA GLU A 149 -6.76 -9.63 -4.61
C GLU A 149 -6.41 -10.44 -3.37
N THR A 150 -6.66 -9.89 -2.19
CA THR A 150 -6.44 -10.60 -0.91
C THR A 150 -7.35 -10.08 0.20
N SER A 151 -7.88 -10.99 1.02
CA SER A 151 -8.56 -10.66 2.28
C SER A 151 -7.63 -10.69 3.50
N ALA A 152 -6.38 -11.14 3.33
CA ALA A 152 -5.43 -11.25 4.42
C ALA A 152 -4.91 -9.86 4.87
N TRP A 153 -4.50 -9.72 6.13
CA TRP A 153 -3.73 -8.56 6.57
C TRP A 153 -2.37 -8.54 5.88
N ILE A 154 -2.03 -7.42 5.26
CA ILE A 154 -0.79 -7.26 4.51
C ILE A 154 0.27 -6.64 5.43
N ILE A 155 1.46 -7.25 5.46
CA ILE A 155 2.64 -6.66 6.09
C ILE A 155 3.61 -6.33 4.96
N PHE A 156 3.58 -5.10 4.52
CA PHE A 156 4.48 -4.65 3.47
C PHE A 156 5.94 -4.63 3.94
N PRO A 157 6.93 -4.91 3.08
CA PRO A 157 8.32 -4.97 3.47
C PRO A 157 8.86 -3.62 4.01
N TYR A 158 8.25 -2.50 3.63
CA TYR A 158 8.58 -1.15 4.12
C TYR A 158 7.80 -0.74 5.38
N GLU A 159 6.88 -1.59 5.88
CA GLU A 159 6.10 -1.38 7.13
C GLU A 159 6.47 -2.39 8.22
N ALA A 160 7.57 -3.11 8.06
CA ALA A 160 7.95 -4.17 8.99
C ALA A 160 8.15 -3.66 10.44
N VAL A 161 8.64 -2.43 10.63
CA VAL A 161 8.80 -1.82 11.96
C VAL A 161 7.45 -1.49 12.58
N ASP A 162 6.53 -0.93 11.82
CA ASP A 162 5.16 -0.65 12.27
C ASP A 162 4.44 -1.95 12.64
N ALA A 163 4.62 -3.02 11.85
CA ALA A 163 4.10 -4.34 12.17
C ALA A 163 4.68 -4.90 13.48
N VAL A 164 5.98 -4.76 13.73
CA VAL A 164 6.62 -5.16 15.00
C VAL A 164 5.99 -4.42 16.18
N ASN A 165 5.83 -3.12 16.07
CA ASN A 165 5.26 -2.28 17.14
C ASN A 165 3.78 -2.61 17.39
N LEU A 166 2.98 -2.72 16.33
CA LEU A 166 1.54 -2.95 16.44
C LEU A 166 1.24 -4.37 16.93
N LEU A 167 1.78 -5.38 16.23
CA LEU A 167 1.52 -6.79 16.55
C LEU A 167 2.21 -7.22 17.85
N GLY A 168 3.39 -6.68 18.14
CA GLY A 168 4.09 -6.93 19.41
C GLY A 168 3.25 -6.53 20.61
N LYS A 169 2.72 -5.32 20.61
CA LYS A 169 1.80 -4.83 21.65
C LYS A 169 0.52 -5.68 21.75
N LYS A 170 -0.10 -5.98 20.61
CA LYS A 170 -1.30 -6.82 20.54
C LYS A 170 -1.07 -8.18 21.17
N TRP A 171 -0.01 -8.87 20.78
CA TRP A 171 0.29 -10.22 21.28
C TRP A 171 0.75 -10.26 22.72
N GLN A 172 1.45 -9.22 23.21
CA GLN A 172 1.75 -9.04 24.63
C GLN A 172 0.46 -8.86 25.45
N GLN A 173 -0.48 -8.05 24.99
CA GLN A 173 -1.79 -7.86 25.63
C GLN A 173 -2.63 -9.13 25.65
N GLN A 174 -2.45 -10.02 24.67
CA GLN A 174 -3.04 -11.36 24.64
C GLN A 174 -2.35 -12.37 25.55
N GLY A 175 -1.27 -11.97 26.24
CA GLY A 175 -0.54 -12.83 27.18
C GLY A 175 0.47 -13.78 26.53
N LEU A 176 0.84 -13.57 25.26
CA LEU A 176 1.83 -14.41 24.60
C LEU A 176 3.23 -14.16 25.19
N ALA A 177 3.98 -15.25 25.39
CA ALA A 177 5.37 -15.16 25.84
C ALA A 177 6.25 -14.45 24.77
N LYS A 178 7.24 -13.68 25.23
CA LYS A 178 8.16 -12.93 24.34
C LYS A 178 8.80 -13.84 23.28
N ALA A 179 9.18 -15.06 23.63
CA ALA A 179 9.78 -16.03 22.70
C ALA A 179 8.81 -16.45 21.58
N GLU A 180 7.53 -16.62 21.90
CA GLU A 180 6.48 -16.94 20.92
C GLU A 180 6.27 -15.78 19.95
N ILE A 181 6.21 -14.54 20.45
CA ILE A 181 6.06 -13.34 19.62
C ILE A 181 7.23 -13.20 18.63
N ILE A 182 8.46 -13.44 19.09
CA ILE A 182 9.65 -13.43 18.23
C ILE A 182 9.55 -14.50 17.13
N THR A 183 9.06 -15.70 17.48
CA THR A 183 8.84 -16.78 16.52
C THR A 183 7.81 -16.39 15.46
N ARG A 184 6.72 -15.73 15.85
CA ARG A 184 5.72 -15.21 14.91
C ARG A 184 6.30 -14.18 13.96
N PHE A 185 7.08 -13.22 14.46
CA PHE A 185 7.76 -12.24 13.60
C PHE A 185 8.71 -12.88 12.58
N ARG A 186 9.47 -13.89 12.99
CA ARG A 186 10.33 -14.64 12.06
C ARG A 186 9.53 -15.35 10.98
N ARG A 187 8.39 -15.94 11.32
CA ARG A 187 7.48 -16.58 10.36
C ARG A 187 6.87 -15.58 9.38
N LEU A 188 6.72 -14.32 9.78
CA LEU A 188 6.31 -13.21 8.91
C LEU A 188 7.46 -12.64 8.07
N GLY A 189 8.66 -13.26 8.10
CA GLY A 189 9.80 -12.83 7.31
C GLY A 189 10.48 -11.53 7.80
N ILE A 190 10.15 -11.06 9.01
CA ILE A 190 10.74 -9.83 9.56
C ILE A 190 12.20 -10.07 9.92
N ASN A 191 13.06 -9.15 9.51
CA ASN A 191 14.51 -9.25 9.73
C ASN A 191 14.84 -9.40 11.23
N PRO A 192 15.60 -10.42 11.63
CA PRO A 192 15.96 -10.66 13.03
C PRO A 192 16.63 -9.46 13.73
N ALA A 193 17.44 -8.68 13.01
CA ALA A 193 18.07 -7.48 13.57
C ALA A 193 17.04 -6.41 13.94
N TRP A 194 15.97 -6.25 13.13
CA TRP A 194 14.90 -5.31 13.43
C TRP A 194 14.02 -5.79 14.59
N ILE A 195 13.72 -7.10 14.66
CA ILE A 195 13.03 -7.70 15.82
C ILE A 195 13.84 -7.46 17.09
N LYS A 196 15.15 -7.67 17.05
CA LYS A 196 16.02 -7.41 18.20
C LYS A 196 15.94 -5.94 18.62
N PHE A 197 16.18 -5.02 17.71
CA PHE A 197 16.25 -3.59 18.02
C PHE A 197 14.91 -3.02 18.48
N TYR A 198 13.81 -3.31 17.77
CA TYR A 198 12.50 -2.66 18.02
C TYR A 198 11.59 -3.40 19.00
N PHE A 199 11.89 -4.66 19.33
CA PHE A 199 11.04 -5.46 20.21
C PHE A 199 11.76 -6.07 21.42
N GLN A 200 13.04 -6.38 21.32
CA GLN A 200 13.78 -7.02 22.42
C GLN A 200 14.53 -6.03 23.28
N ASP A 201 15.11 -5.00 22.68
CA ASP A 201 15.99 -4.02 23.33
C ASP A 201 15.20 -2.75 23.75
N CYS A 202 13.94 -2.59 23.30
CA CYS A 202 12.96 -1.63 23.78
C CYS A 202 11.98 -2.30 24.73
#